data_812f475385c61528dd9e0eef01d9eaee
#
_entry.id   812f475385c61528dd9e0eef01d9eaee
#
_cell.length_a   1.000
_cell.length_b   1.000
_cell.length_c   1.000
_cell.angle_alpha   90.00
_cell.angle_beta   90.00
_cell.angle_gamma   90.00
#
_symmetry.space_group_name_H-M   'P 1'
#
loop_
_entity.id
_entity.type
_entity.pdbx_description
1 polymer ?
#
loop_
_entity_poly.entity_id
_entity_poly.type
_entity_poly.pdbx_seq_one_letter_code
_entity_poly.pdbx_strand_id
1 'polypeptide(L)'
;MKYQLQLLIFILLCLAGRLDASPLYDYGLYLKSHAVPAPERSTLYLDDNQPFSVKNDLTISFQIYIRANEADYGSILHLKTDKGQIIRFSFVAGEQNHAPALMLNDEIIIIDKPIELEKWINVSLNLRQKDNVIEIEYDKKKMSSTFPLQETNSVTITFGQMLGYQAEVAPVNLRDINIIQDGKLTREWKLWKHNDNLCYDEKEGAVARAVQTLWLIDNHIEWKTINKITTSSR
;
A
#
# COMPACT_ATOMS: atom_id res chain seq x y z
N MET A 1 -1.66 48.35 26.83
CA MET A 1 -1.50 48.00 25.39
C MET A 1 -0.28 47.12 25.10
N LYS A 2 0.94 47.43 25.52
CA LYS A 2 2.14 46.62 25.20
C LYS A 2 2.05 45.16 25.66
N TYR A 3 1.56 44.88 26.86
CA TYR A 3 1.44 43.52 27.40
C TYR A 3 0.34 42.69 26.72
N GLN A 4 -0.73 43.32 26.26
CA GLN A 4 -1.79 42.62 25.51
C GLN A 4 -1.31 42.18 24.12
N LEU A 5 -0.47 43.00 23.48
CA LEU A 5 0.11 42.64 22.18
C LEU A 5 1.14 41.50 22.32
N GLN A 6 1.95 41.51 23.39
CA GLN A 6 2.89 40.43 23.66
C GLN A 6 2.19 39.12 23.97
N LEU A 7 1.09 39.14 24.74
CA LEU A 7 0.29 37.96 25.02
C LEU A 7 -0.37 37.42 23.75
N LEU A 8 -0.87 38.29 22.87
CA LEU A 8 -1.47 37.89 21.61
C LEU A 8 -0.46 37.20 20.65
N ILE A 9 0.76 37.77 20.57
CA ILE A 9 1.85 37.21 19.79
C ILE A 9 2.27 35.85 20.36
N PHE A 10 2.33 35.68 21.66
CA PHE A 10 2.67 34.42 22.32
C PHE A 10 1.61 33.35 22.07
N ILE A 11 0.32 33.71 22.12
CA ILE A 11 -0.79 32.82 21.82
C ILE A 11 -0.76 32.43 20.33
N LEU A 12 -0.49 33.35 19.41
CA LEU A 12 -0.34 33.09 17.98
C LEU A 12 0.87 32.17 17.67
N LEU A 13 1.98 32.34 18.38
CA LEU A 13 3.15 31.47 18.27
C LEU A 13 2.85 30.06 18.84
N CYS A 14 2.11 29.96 19.94
CA CYS A 14 1.67 28.66 20.48
C CYS A 14 0.63 27.96 19.57
N LEU A 15 -0.18 28.70 18.84
CA LEU A 15 -1.14 28.18 17.86
C LEU A 15 -0.46 27.81 16.53
N ALA A 16 0.53 28.59 16.09
CA ALA A 16 1.36 28.27 14.92
C ALA A 16 2.33 27.12 15.17
N GLY A 17 2.70 26.85 16.41
CA GLY A 17 3.51 25.69 16.81
C GLY A 17 2.74 24.36 16.85
N ARG A 18 1.45 24.35 16.56
CA ARG A 18 0.73 23.14 16.12
C ARG A 18 0.89 22.96 14.59
N LEU A 19 2.12 23.07 14.12
CA LEU A 19 2.52 22.38 12.90
C LEU A 19 2.15 20.93 13.10
N ASP A 20 1.36 20.40 12.16
CA ASP A 20 1.03 19.00 12.07
C ASP A 20 2.32 18.16 12.22
N ALA A 21 2.64 17.86 13.48
CA ALA A 21 3.47 16.71 13.73
C ALA A 21 2.66 15.56 13.11
N SER A 22 3.01 15.15 11.91
CA SER A 22 2.65 13.86 11.34
C SER A 22 2.61 12.90 12.50
N PRO A 23 1.52 12.16 12.71
CA PRO A 23 1.44 11.31 13.88
C PRO A 23 2.74 10.52 13.96
N LEU A 24 3.45 10.67 15.07
CA LEU A 24 4.75 10.07 15.36
C LEU A 24 4.71 8.52 15.27
N TYR A 25 3.56 7.98 14.88
CA TYR A 25 3.20 6.58 14.94
C TYR A 25 2.86 6.10 13.55
N ASP A 26 3.88 5.53 12.93
CA ASP A 26 3.77 4.88 11.64
C ASP A 26 3.49 3.40 11.86
N TYR A 27 2.51 2.86 11.15
CA TYR A 27 2.17 1.44 11.16
C TYR A 27 2.14 0.90 9.74
N GLY A 28 2.22 -0.40 9.61
CA GLY A 28 2.15 -1.07 8.31
C GLY A 28 3.19 -2.15 8.14
N LEU A 29 3.52 -2.44 6.91
CA LEU A 29 4.45 -3.46 6.49
C LEU A 29 5.51 -2.87 5.57
N TYR A 30 6.79 -3.06 5.87
CA TYR A 30 7.88 -2.70 4.97
C TYR A 30 8.20 -3.86 4.03
N LEU A 31 8.12 -3.60 2.73
CA LEU A 31 8.57 -4.50 1.68
C LEU A 31 10.06 -4.25 1.40
N LYS A 32 10.89 -5.29 1.56
CA LYS A 32 12.32 -5.21 1.27
C LYS A 32 12.58 -5.17 -0.22
N SER A 33 13.53 -4.36 -0.59
CA SER A 33 13.91 -4.06 -1.96
C SER A 33 14.75 -5.17 -2.61
N HIS A 34 15.06 -4.93 -3.88
CA HIS A 34 16.06 -5.62 -4.68
C HIS A 34 17.50 -5.56 -4.13
N ALA A 35 17.77 -4.73 -3.10
CA ALA A 35 19.06 -4.73 -2.40
C ALA A 35 19.37 -6.08 -1.72
N VAL A 36 18.37 -6.95 -1.59
CA VAL A 36 18.53 -8.31 -1.08
C VAL A 36 18.39 -9.34 -2.20
N PRO A 37 19.00 -10.54 -2.07
CA PRO A 37 18.82 -11.64 -3.03
C PRO A 37 17.34 -11.99 -3.25
N ALA A 38 16.96 -12.43 -4.44
CA ALA A 38 15.57 -12.71 -4.78
C ALA A 38 14.80 -13.59 -3.77
N PRO A 39 15.39 -14.63 -3.15
CA PRO A 39 14.71 -15.42 -2.11
C PRO A 39 14.42 -14.67 -0.81
N GLU A 40 15.09 -13.53 -0.58
CA GLU A 40 14.95 -12.72 0.63
C GLU A 40 14.04 -11.50 0.42
N ARG A 41 13.52 -11.30 -0.79
CA ARG A 41 12.59 -10.21 -1.11
C ARG A 41 11.24 -10.43 -0.47
N SER A 42 10.62 -9.36 -0.08
CA SER A 42 9.36 -9.38 0.64
C SER A 42 8.17 -9.75 -0.24
N THR A 43 7.25 -10.48 0.36
CA THR A 43 5.95 -10.81 -0.23
C THR A 43 4.84 -10.66 0.81
N LEU A 44 3.69 -10.12 0.40
CA LEU A 44 2.45 -10.18 1.16
C LEU A 44 1.38 -10.83 0.28
N TYR A 45 0.94 -12.01 0.66
CA TYR A 45 -0.18 -12.72 0.03
C TYR A 45 -1.48 -12.33 0.71
N LEU A 46 -2.44 -11.78 -0.04
CA LEU A 46 -3.77 -11.51 0.49
C LEU A 46 -4.63 -12.79 0.43
N ASP A 47 -5.49 -12.95 1.43
CA ASP A 47 -6.41 -14.08 1.60
C ASP A 47 -5.70 -15.44 1.49
N ASP A 48 -4.49 -15.52 2.05
CA ASP A 48 -3.60 -16.69 1.94
C ASP A 48 -3.40 -17.18 0.49
N ASN A 49 -3.33 -16.22 -0.44
CA ASN A 49 -3.22 -16.42 -1.90
C ASN A 49 -4.47 -17.05 -2.56
N GLN A 50 -5.64 -16.98 -1.90
CA GLN A 50 -6.89 -17.36 -2.54
C GLN A 50 -7.33 -16.31 -3.57
N PRO A 51 -7.98 -16.71 -4.68
CA PRO A 51 -8.37 -15.79 -5.72
C PRO A 51 -9.61 -14.98 -5.33
N PHE A 52 -9.59 -13.69 -5.68
CA PHE A 52 -10.74 -12.78 -5.59
C PHE A 52 -11.55 -12.82 -6.87
N SER A 53 -12.89 -12.86 -6.76
CA SER A 53 -13.78 -12.83 -7.92
C SER A 53 -13.76 -11.47 -8.62
N VAL A 54 -13.79 -11.47 -9.95
CA VAL A 54 -13.84 -10.26 -10.83
C VAL A 54 -15.10 -10.34 -11.71
N LYS A 55 -16.27 -10.54 -11.11
CA LYS A 55 -17.53 -10.72 -11.91
C LYS A 55 -18.02 -9.43 -12.56
N ASN A 56 -17.84 -8.28 -11.95
CA ASN A 56 -18.20 -6.97 -12.47
C ASN A 56 -17.03 -6.02 -12.24
N ASP A 57 -16.94 -5.46 -11.02
CA ASP A 57 -15.91 -4.53 -10.63
C ASP A 57 -15.11 -5.03 -9.43
N LEU A 58 -13.81 -4.95 -9.50
CA LEU A 58 -12.90 -5.21 -8.39
C LEU A 58 -11.97 -4.02 -8.21
N THR A 59 -12.06 -3.36 -7.06
CA THR A 59 -11.14 -2.29 -6.69
C THR A 59 -10.23 -2.74 -5.56
N ILE A 60 -8.93 -2.50 -5.72
CA ILE A 60 -7.91 -2.69 -4.72
C ILE A 60 -7.36 -1.32 -4.39
N SER A 61 -7.54 -0.85 -3.15
CA SER A 61 -6.95 0.40 -2.68
C SER A 61 -6.00 0.18 -1.51
N PHE A 62 -4.95 0.96 -1.44
CA PHE A 62 -3.92 0.85 -0.42
C PHE A 62 -3.13 2.15 -0.29
N GLN A 63 -2.33 2.25 0.77
CA GLN A 63 -1.39 3.36 0.93
C GLN A 63 0.04 2.84 0.87
N ILE A 64 0.92 3.62 0.24
CA ILE A 64 2.36 3.40 0.20
C ILE A 64 3.11 4.61 0.71
N TYR A 65 4.26 4.37 1.33
CA TYR A 65 5.20 5.41 1.75
C TYR A 65 6.58 5.02 1.24
N ILE A 66 7.19 5.90 0.47
CA ILE A 66 8.49 5.69 -0.15
C ILE A 66 9.53 6.40 0.70
N ARG A 67 10.52 5.66 1.19
CA ARG A 67 11.58 6.20 2.05
C ARG A 67 12.59 6.97 1.25
N ALA A 68 13.09 8.09 1.79
CA ALA A 68 14.30 8.70 1.26
C ALA A 68 15.50 7.76 1.42
N ASN A 69 16.48 7.90 0.56
CA ASN A 69 17.72 7.12 0.56
C ASN A 69 17.57 5.60 0.26
N GLU A 70 16.42 5.18 -0.22
CA GLU A 70 16.22 3.84 -0.76
C GLU A 70 15.98 3.91 -2.28
N ALA A 71 16.08 2.77 -2.95
CA ALA A 71 15.78 2.72 -4.37
C ALA A 71 14.28 2.97 -4.61
N ASP A 72 13.95 3.75 -5.60
CA ASP A 72 12.59 4.15 -5.96
C ASP A 72 12.10 3.44 -7.23
N TYR A 73 12.47 2.16 -7.42
CA TYR A 73 12.03 1.35 -8.56
C TYR A 73 11.69 -0.09 -8.14
N GLY A 74 10.90 -0.76 -8.98
CA GLY A 74 10.50 -2.14 -8.78
C GLY A 74 8.99 -2.32 -8.65
N SER A 75 8.56 -3.56 -8.54
CA SER A 75 7.15 -3.92 -8.44
C SER A 75 6.63 -3.76 -7.01
N ILE A 76 5.40 -3.27 -6.91
CA ILE A 76 4.69 -3.09 -5.63
C ILE A 76 3.54 -4.08 -5.53
N LEU A 77 2.70 -4.17 -6.58
CA LEU A 77 1.50 -4.99 -6.62
C LEU A 77 1.50 -5.85 -7.88
N HIS A 78 1.14 -7.12 -7.72
CA HIS A 78 0.88 -8.06 -8.81
C HIS A 78 -0.53 -8.61 -8.69
N LEU A 79 -1.24 -8.63 -9.79
CA LEU A 79 -2.47 -9.40 -9.97
C LEU A 79 -2.20 -10.47 -11.00
N LYS A 80 -2.48 -11.72 -10.65
CA LYS A 80 -2.43 -12.83 -11.61
C LYS A 80 -3.85 -13.32 -11.84
N THR A 81 -4.29 -13.25 -13.11
CA THR A 81 -5.61 -13.72 -13.50
C THR A 81 -5.65 -15.24 -13.55
N ASP A 82 -6.86 -15.83 -13.52
CA ASP A 82 -7.08 -17.27 -13.75
C ASP A 82 -6.69 -17.73 -15.18
N LYS A 83 -6.49 -16.78 -16.10
CA LYS A 83 -5.94 -17.01 -17.46
C LYS A 83 -4.41 -16.87 -17.53
N GLY A 84 -3.75 -16.63 -16.41
CA GLY A 84 -2.30 -16.49 -16.33
C GLY A 84 -1.74 -15.13 -16.75
N GLN A 85 -2.60 -14.15 -17.09
CA GLN A 85 -2.18 -12.79 -17.38
C GLN A 85 -1.70 -12.11 -16.11
N ILE A 86 -0.76 -11.17 -16.24
CA ILE A 86 -0.18 -10.44 -15.10
C ILE A 86 -0.40 -8.95 -15.29
N ILE A 87 -1.02 -8.35 -14.29
CA ILE A 87 -1.20 -6.91 -14.15
C ILE A 87 -0.31 -6.47 -12.99
N ARG A 88 0.51 -5.43 -13.19
CA ARG A 88 1.44 -4.96 -12.17
C ARG A 88 1.34 -3.45 -11.98
N PHE A 89 1.41 -3.01 -10.73
CA PHE A 89 1.76 -1.65 -10.41
C PHE A 89 3.22 -1.61 -9.95
N SER A 90 4.02 -0.78 -10.59
CA SER A 90 5.48 -0.72 -10.38
C SER A 90 5.99 0.70 -10.48
N PHE A 91 7.17 0.95 -9.95
CA PHE A 91 7.97 2.11 -10.32
C PHE A 91 8.98 1.68 -11.38
N VAL A 92 9.00 2.39 -12.50
CA VAL A 92 9.83 2.08 -13.68
C VAL A 92 10.69 3.27 -14.07
N ALA A 93 11.72 3.03 -14.85
CA ALA A 93 12.53 4.11 -15.43
C ALA A 93 11.65 5.00 -16.34
N GLY A 94 11.56 6.28 -16.00
CA GLY A 94 10.98 7.33 -16.83
C GLY A 94 12.05 8.08 -17.62
N GLU A 95 11.67 9.19 -18.25
CA GLU A 95 12.60 9.99 -19.06
C GLU A 95 13.73 10.64 -18.24
N GLN A 96 13.44 11.11 -17.04
CA GLN A 96 14.39 11.81 -16.17
C GLN A 96 14.60 11.10 -14.83
N ASN A 97 13.55 10.49 -14.29
CA ASN A 97 13.50 9.82 -12.99
C ASN A 97 12.60 8.58 -13.10
N HIS A 98 12.55 7.78 -12.04
CA HIS A 98 11.55 6.73 -11.97
C HIS A 98 10.13 7.32 -11.86
N ALA A 99 9.16 6.61 -12.42
CA ALA A 99 7.76 7.01 -12.44
C ALA A 99 6.85 5.83 -12.07
N PRO A 100 5.69 6.10 -11.45
CA PRO A 100 4.68 5.07 -11.24
C PRO A 100 4.12 4.61 -12.59
N ALA A 101 3.92 3.31 -12.74
CA ALA A 101 3.41 2.72 -13.99
C ALA A 101 2.49 1.54 -13.73
N LEU A 102 1.51 1.40 -14.61
CA LEU A 102 0.71 0.20 -14.75
C LEU A 102 1.31 -0.64 -15.89
N MET A 103 1.59 -1.91 -15.62
CA MET A 103 2.13 -2.84 -16.61
C MET A 103 1.10 -3.94 -16.88
N LEU A 104 0.71 -4.08 -18.13
CA LEU A 104 -0.31 -5.02 -18.62
C LEU A 104 0.36 -6.00 -19.58
N ASN A 105 0.76 -7.17 -19.10
CA ASN A 105 1.65 -8.08 -19.82
C ASN A 105 2.94 -7.31 -20.26
N ASP A 106 3.08 -7.05 -21.57
CA ASP A 106 4.23 -6.35 -22.16
C ASP A 106 4.01 -4.84 -22.37
N GLU A 107 2.79 -4.35 -22.15
CA GLU A 107 2.46 -2.92 -22.26
C GLU A 107 2.80 -2.19 -20.95
N ILE A 108 3.45 -1.02 -21.06
CA ILE A 108 3.79 -0.16 -19.93
C ILE A 108 3.09 1.19 -20.10
N ILE A 109 2.26 1.55 -19.12
CA ILE A 109 1.52 2.81 -19.08
C ILE A 109 2.11 3.63 -17.95
N ILE A 110 2.92 4.62 -18.30
CA ILE A 110 3.55 5.51 -17.31
C ILE A 110 2.50 6.52 -16.82
N ILE A 111 2.42 6.69 -15.52
CA ILE A 111 1.59 7.71 -14.90
C ILE A 111 2.43 8.99 -14.81
N ASP A 112 2.02 10.02 -15.53
CA ASP A 112 2.68 11.32 -15.53
C ASP A 112 2.49 12.03 -14.17
N LYS A 113 3.23 11.53 -13.19
CA LYS A 113 3.32 12.05 -11.82
C LYS A 113 4.65 11.65 -11.20
N PRO A 114 5.36 12.59 -10.56
CA PRO A 114 6.60 12.26 -9.86
C PRO A 114 6.35 11.33 -8.67
N ILE A 115 7.33 10.53 -8.33
CA ILE A 115 7.36 9.77 -7.09
C ILE A 115 7.65 10.75 -5.94
N GLU A 116 6.71 10.88 -5.01
CA GLU A 116 6.89 11.70 -3.82
C GLU A 116 7.44 10.85 -2.68
N LEU A 117 8.58 11.26 -2.12
CA LEU A 117 9.24 10.59 -1.01
C LEU A 117 8.67 11.06 0.33
N GLU A 118 8.81 10.23 1.36
CA GLU A 118 8.50 10.55 2.76
C GLU A 118 7.06 11.02 3.01
N LYS A 119 6.14 10.52 2.19
CA LYS A 119 4.72 10.82 2.27
C LYS A 119 3.88 9.57 2.01
N TRP A 120 2.77 9.41 2.74
CA TRP A 120 1.77 8.40 2.43
C TRP A 120 0.97 8.79 1.19
N ILE A 121 0.97 7.92 0.20
CA ILE A 121 0.32 8.11 -1.09
C ILE A 121 -0.79 7.07 -1.22
N ASN A 122 -1.99 7.52 -1.60
CA ASN A 122 -3.09 6.64 -1.93
C ASN A 122 -2.92 6.09 -3.34
N VAL A 123 -3.10 4.78 -3.46
CA VAL A 123 -3.14 4.07 -4.74
C VAL A 123 -4.45 3.27 -4.81
N SER A 124 -5.10 3.31 -5.96
CA SER A 124 -6.30 2.51 -6.23
C SER A 124 -6.22 1.91 -7.62
N LEU A 125 -6.43 0.62 -7.74
CA LEU A 125 -6.51 -0.10 -9.01
C LEU A 125 -7.91 -0.68 -9.15
N ASN A 126 -8.63 -0.32 -10.21
CA ASN A 126 -9.99 -0.76 -10.48
C ASN A 126 -10.03 -1.58 -11.78
N LEU A 127 -10.49 -2.82 -11.69
CA LEU A 127 -10.74 -3.72 -12.81
C LEU A 127 -12.23 -3.72 -13.11
N ARG A 128 -12.63 -3.14 -14.25
CA ARG A 128 -14.01 -3.13 -14.75
C ARG A 128 -14.18 -4.18 -15.84
N GLN A 129 -14.61 -5.37 -15.46
CA GLN A 129 -14.70 -6.53 -16.37
C GLN A 129 -15.60 -6.27 -17.58
N LYS A 130 -16.78 -5.68 -17.36
CA LYS A 130 -17.75 -5.42 -18.43
C LYS A 130 -17.23 -4.48 -19.52
N ASP A 131 -16.43 -3.50 -19.11
CA ASP A 131 -15.88 -2.49 -20.00
C ASP A 131 -14.53 -2.88 -20.61
N ASN A 132 -13.92 -3.96 -20.13
CA ASN A 132 -12.51 -4.32 -20.40
C ASN A 132 -11.54 -3.18 -20.10
N VAL A 133 -11.76 -2.49 -18.97
CA VAL A 133 -10.96 -1.34 -18.57
C VAL A 133 -10.29 -1.63 -17.24
N ILE A 134 -9.00 -1.29 -17.18
CA ILE A 134 -8.27 -1.15 -15.94
C ILE A 134 -8.02 0.33 -15.72
N GLU A 135 -8.40 0.83 -14.55
CA GLU A 135 -8.12 2.19 -14.12
C GLU A 135 -7.18 2.15 -12.92
N ILE A 136 -6.13 2.98 -12.94
CA ILE A 136 -5.27 3.23 -11.80
C ILE A 136 -5.37 4.70 -11.38
N GLU A 137 -5.48 4.92 -10.07
CA GLU A 137 -5.34 6.23 -9.45
C GLU A 137 -4.10 6.20 -8.55
N TYR A 138 -3.16 7.10 -8.80
CA TYR A 138 -1.97 7.32 -8.00
C TYR A 138 -1.96 8.78 -7.55
N ASP A 139 -2.06 9.04 -6.27
CA ASP A 139 -2.12 10.38 -5.66
C ASP A 139 -3.06 11.33 -6.44
N LYS A 140 -4.30 10.93 -6.64
CA LYS A 140 -5.37 11.66 -7.37
C LYS A 140 -5.19 11.77 -8.89
N LYS A 141 -4.08 11.32 -9.46
CA LYS A 141 -3.92 11.22 -10.92
C LYS A 141 -4.48 9.90 -11.40
N LYS A 142 -5.42 9.96 -12.32
CA LYS A 142 -6.08 8.78 -12.91
C LYS A 142 -5.56 8.50 -14.29
N MET A 143 -5.36 7.22 -14.57
CA MET A 143 -5.07 6.69 -15.89
C MET A 143 -5.92 5.45 -16.12
N SER A 144 -6.30 5.19 -17.36
CA SER A 144 -7.06 4.00 -17.75
C SER A 144 -6.53 3.40 -19.03
N SER A 145 -6.62 2.08 -19.14
CA SER A 145 -6.32 1.36 -20.37
C SER A 145 -7.33 0.24 -20.60
N THR A 146 -7.44 -0.19 -21.85
CA THR A 146 -8.21 -1.39 -22.19
C THR A 146 -7.35 -2.62 -21.91
N PHE A 147 -7.98 -3.65 -21.34
CA PHE A 147 -7.35 -4.93 -21.07
C PHE A 147 -8.40 -6.04 -21.14
N PRO A 148 -8.11 -7.19 -21.77
CA PRO A 148 -9.11 -8.23 -22.01
C PRO A 148 -9.50 -8.95 -20.70
N LEU A 149 -10.39 -8.33 -19.93
CA LEU A 149 -10.91 -8.85 -18.65
C LEU A 149 -12.14 -9.75 -18.81
N GLN A 150 -12.80 -9.77 -19.96
CA GLN A 150 -14.07 -10.48 -20.16
C GLN A 150 -14.02 -11.97 -19.82
N GLU A 151 -12.87 -12.61 -20.04
CA GLU A 151 -12.67 -14.03 -19.73
C GLU A 151 -12.08 -14.27 -18.33
N THR A 152 -11.76 -13.19 -17.59
CA THR A 152 -11.17 -13.27 -16.25
C THR A 152 -12.25 -13.42 -15.21
N ASN A 153 -12.29 -14.55 -14.50
CA ASN A 153 -13.25 -14.78 -13.42
C ASN A 153 -12.69 -14.43 -12.04
N SER A 154 -11.37 -14.52 -11.91
CA SER A 154 -10.71 -14.26 -10.65
C SER A 154 -9.26 -13.82 -10.80
N VAL A 155 -8.75 -13.16 -9.77
CA VAL A 155 -7.35 -12.74 -9.65
C VAL A 155 -6.79 -13.08 -8.27
N THR A 156 -5.55 -13.52 -8.21
CA THR A 156 -4.77 -13.53 -6.96
C THR A 156 -4.03 -12.21 -6.82
N ILE A 157 -3.91 -11.72 -5.59
CA ILE A 157 -3.34 -10.41 -5.27
C ILE A 157 -2.11 -10.60 -4.38
N THR A 158 -0.97 -10.10 -4.85
CA THR A 158 0.30 -10.22 -4.13
C THR A 158 1.01 -8.87 -4.13
N PHE A 159 1.49 -8.42 -2.97
CA PHE A 159 2.38 -7.27 -2.88
C PHE A 159 3.84 -7.74 -2.76
N GLY A 160 4.75 -7.00 -3.41
CA GLY A 160 6.16 -7.34 -3.43
C GLY A 160 6.51 -8.45 -4.44
N GLN A 161 7.32 -9.43 -4.04
CA GLN A 161 7.75 -10.52 -4.92
C GLN A 161 6.61 -11.51 -5.18
N MET A 162 6.32 -11.76 -6.45
CA MET A 162 5.37 -12.81 -6.85
C MET A 162 6.11 -14.13 -7.10
N LEU A 163 5.57 -15.23 -6.57
CA LEU A 163 6.14 -16.56 -6.76
C LEU A 163 6.20 -16.94 -8.26
N GLY A 164 7.37 -17.41 -8.70
CA GLY A 164 7.60 -17.81 -10.10
C GLY A 164 7.82 -16.62 -11.05
N TYR A 165 7.85 -15.41 -10.56
CA TYR A 165 8.12 -14.20 -11.34
C TYR A 165 9.27 -13.41 -10.70
N GLN A 166 10.41 -13.33 -11.40
CA GLN A 166 11.58 -12.60 -10.91
C GLN A 166 11.47 -11.13 -11.31
N ALA A 167 10.83 -10.34 -10.47
CA ALA A 167 10.80 -8.89 -10.60
C ALA A 167 11.55 -8.24 -9.45
N GLU A 168 12.13 -7.07 -9.70
CA GLU A 168 12.60 -6.21 -8.62
C GLU A 168 11.41 -5.74 -7.77
N VAL A 169 11.60 -5.64 -6.46
CA VAL A 169 10.59 -5.16 -5.52
C VAL A 169 10.93 -3.74 -5.12
N ALA A 170 9.98 -2.81 -5.22
CA ALA A 170 10.15 -1.47 -4.73
C ALA A 170 10.14 -1.45 -3.19
N PRO A 171 11.14 -0.83 -2.54
CA PRO A 171 11.18 -0.70 -1.09
C PRO A 171 10.16 0.33 -0.62
N VAL A 172 9.01 -0.12 -0.16
CA VAL A 172 7.93 0.75 0.30
C VAL A 172 7.36 0.27 1.63
N ASN A 173 6.87 1.20 2.44
CA ASN A 173 5.94 0.85 3.50
C ASN A 173 4.54 0.74 2.88
N LEU A 174 3.76 -0.23 3.34
CA LEU A 174 2.42 -0.55 2.85
C LEU A 174 1.44 -0.58 4.02
N ARG A 175 0.23 -0.03 3.84
CA ARG A 175 -0.87 -0.12 4.82
C ARG A 175 -2.24 0.09 4.19
N ASP A 176 -3.29 -0.10 4.99
CA ASP A 176 -4.70 0.21 4.67
C ASP A 176 -5.17 -0.40 3.35
N ILE A 177 -4.96 -1.72 3.21
CA ILE A 177 -5.37 -2.44 2.01
C ILE A 177 -6.87 -2.74 2.09
N ASN A 178 -7.62 -2.30 1.07
CA ASN A 178 -9.04 -2.55 0.94
C ASN A 178 -9.35 -3.27 -0.37
N ILE A 179 -10.25 -4.25 -0.31
CA ILE A 179 -10.83 -4.90 -1.48
C ILE A 179 -12.31 -4.54 -1.53
N ILE A 180 -12.71 -3.93 -2.64
CA ILE A 180 -14.09 -3.53 -2.90
C ILE A 180 -14.57 -4.32 -4.13
N GLN A 181 -15.65 -5.09 -3.96
CA GLN A 181 -16.27 -5.85 -5.03
C GLN A 181 -17.68 -5.32 -5.26
N ASP A 182 -18.00 -4.97 -6.49
CA ASP A 182 -19.29 -4.39 -6.88
C ASP A 182 -19.73 -3.21 -5.97
N GLY A 183 -18.79 -2.33 -5.65
CA GLY A 183 -19.00 -1.16 -4.79
C GLY A 183 -19.09 -1.47 -3.29
N LYS A 184 -18.97 -2.72 -2.87
CA LYS A 184 -19.02 -3.13 -1.45
C LYS A 184 -17.61 -3.46 -0.94
N LEU A 185 -17.22 -2.86 0.18
CA LEU A 185 -16.00 -3.22 0.90
C LEU A 185 -16.13 -4.64 1.46
N THR A 186 -15.36 -5.58 0.91
CA THR A 186 -15.40 -7.01 1.28
C THR A 186 -14.22 -7.43 2.15
N ARG A 187 -13.08 -6.76 2.05
CA ARG A 187 -11.88 -7.03 2.87
C ARG A 187 -11.20 -5.72 3.26
N GLU A 188 -10.59 -5.71 4.44
CA GLU A 188 -9.87 -4.55 4.98
C GLU A 188 -8.70 -5.01 5.86
N TRP A 189 -7.46 -4.94 5.34
CA TRP A 189 -6.25 -5.18 6.11
C TRP A 189 -5.57 -3.85 6.43
N LYS A 190 -5.65 -3.43 7.69
CA LYS A 190 -4.98 -2.21 8.17
C LYS A 190 -3.46 -2.36 8.23
N LEU A 191 -2.97 -3.58 8.45
CA LEU A 191 -1.55 -3.91 8.69
C LEU A 191 -0.97 -3.28 9.97
N TRP A 192 -1.78 -2.96 10.95
CA TRP A 192 -1.37 -2.38 12.24
C TRP A 192 -1.33 -3.40 13.37
N LYS A 193 -1.99 -4.54 13.21
CA LYS A 193 -1.98 -5.67 14.12
C LYS A 193 -1.60 -6.93 13.36
N HIS A 194 -0.66 -7.67 13.91
CA HIS A 194 -0.22 -8.93 13.32
C HIS A 194 0.07 -9.95 14.43
N ASN A 195 0.06 -11.21 14.04
CA ASN A 195 0.54 -12.31 14.87
C ASN A 195 1.63 -13.02 14.04
N ASP A 196 2.89 -12.90 14.46
CA ASP A 196 4.06 -13.30 13.67
C ASP A 196 4.01 -12.69 12.25
N ASN A 197 3.82 -13.53 11.25
CA ASN A 197 3.74 -13.14 9.84
C ASN A 197 2.30 -13.07 9.29
N LEU A 198 1.29 -13.08 10.15
CA LEU A 198 -0.13 -13.06 9.76
C LEU A 198 -0.80 -11.77 10.20
N CYS A 199 -1.58 -11.18 9.29
CA CYS A 199 -2.50 -10.10 9.58
C CYS A 199 -3.91 -10.52 9.18
N TYR A 200 -4.88 -10.21 10.00
CA TYR A 200 -6.27 -10.59 9.76
C TYR A 200 -7.08 -9.41 9.25
N ASP A 201 -7.91 -9.68 8.26
CA ASP A 201 -8.90 -8.75 7.74
C ASP A 201 -9.93 -8.38 8.82
N GLU A 202 -10.29 -7.09 8.90
CA GLU A 202 -11.23 -6.57 9.91
C GLU A 202 -12.71 -6.86 9.59
N LYS A 203 -13.03 -7.48 8.43
CA LYS A 203 -14.40 -7.77 8.00
C LYS A 203 -14.79 -9.21 8.27
N GLU A 204 -14.03 -10.17 7.77
CA GLU A 204 -14.38 -11.59 7.78
C GLU A 204 -13.24 -12.47 8.37
N GLY A 205 -12.13 -11.84 8.79
CA GLY A 205 -11.01 -12.53 9.40
C GLY A 205 -10.11 -13.28 8.40
N ALA A 206 -10.21 -12.96 7.11
CA ALA A 206 -9.33 -13.51 6.09
C ALA A 206 -7.86 -13.16 6.35
N VAL A 207 -6.95 -14.06 6.01
CA VAL A 207 -5.53 -13.96 6.38
C VAL A 207 -4.73 -13.29 5.28
N ALA A 208 -3.96 -12.25 5.63
CA ALA A 208 -2.83 -11.80 4.82
C ALA A 208 -1.53 -12.37 5.42
N ARG A 209 -0.73 -13.07 4.58
CA ARG A 209 0.51 -13.72 4.99
C ARG A 209 1.72 -12.93 4.49
N ALA A 210 2.50 -12.43 5.39
CA ALA A 210 3.75 -11.71 5.13
C ALA A 210 4.95 -12.68 5.12
N VAL A 211 5.82 -12.55 4.13
CA VAL A 211 7.04 -13.37 4.00
C VAL A 211 8.23 -12.42 3.78
N GLN A 212 9.30 -12.60 4.56
CA GLN A 212 10.52 -11.78 4.46
C GLN A 212 10.29 -10.26 4.58
N THR A 213 9.28 -9.86 5.32
CA THR A 213 8.89 -8.46 5.54
C THR A 213 9.34 -7.96 6.90
N LEU A 214 9.18 -6.65 7.14
CA LEU A 214 9.34 -6.04 8.47
C LEU A 214 8.05 -5.30 8.83
N TRP A 215 7.50 -5.62 10.01
CA TRP A 215 6.36 -4.89 10.54
C TRP A 215 6.81 -3.53 11.08
N LEU A 216 6.06 -2.50 10.72
CA LEU A 216 6.18 -1.18 11.32
C LEU A 216 5.27 -1.18 12.55
N ILE A 217 5.87 -1.07 13.72
CA ILE A 217 5.15 -1.13 14.99
C ILE A 217 4.91 0.28 15.49
N ASP A 218 3.66 0.59 15.81
CA ASP A 218 3.34 1.78 16.60
C ASP A 218 3.76 1.58 18.06
N ASN A 219 5.01 1.89 18.36
CA ASN A 219 5.59 1.77 19.71
C ASN A 219 4.76 2.50 20.78
N HIS A 220 3.93 3.47 20.42
CA HIS A 220 3.11 4.21 21.37
C HIS A 220 1.90 3.40 21.86
N ILE A 221 1.26 2.64 20.99
CA ILE A 221 0.15 1.76 21.39
C ILE A 221 0.65 0.66 22.32
N GLU A 222 1.77 0.05 21.99
CA GLU A 222 2.41 -0.96 22.84
C GLU A 222 2.79 -0.37 24.20
N TRP A 223 3.38 0.82 24.24
CA TRP A 223 3.77 1.47 25.50
C TRP A 223 2.58 1.81 26.40
N LYS A 224 1.48 2.30 25.84
CA LYS A 224 0.22 2.55 26.57
C LYS A 224 -0.39 1.25 27.12
N THR A 225 -0.32 0.17 26.36
CA THR A 225 -0.84 -1.13 26.78
C THR A 225 -0.04 -1.70 27.94
N ILE A 226 1.29 -1.65 27.87
CA ILE A 226 2.19 -2.12 28.96
C ILE A 226 1.98 -1.29 30.22
N ASN A 227 1.87 0.02 30.14
CA ASN A 227 1.64 0.89 31.31
C ASN A 227 0.26 0.68 31.94
N LYS A 228 -0.78 0.35 31.19
CA LYS A 228 -2.09 -0.02 31.72
C LYS A 228 -2.06 -1.34 32.51
N ILE A 229 -1.30 -2.32 32.04
CA ILE A 229 -1.16 -3.62 32.71
C ILE A 229 -0.40 -3.46 34.02
N THR A 230 0.66 -2.64 34.06
CA THR A 230 1.44 -2.38 35.30
C THR A 230 0.69 -1.56 36.35
N THR A 231 -0.26 -0.69 35.95
CA THR A 231 -1.07 0.09 36.91
C THR A 231 -2.30 -0.66 37.42
N SER A 232 -2.74 -1.72 36.77
CA SER A 232 -3.86 -2.56 37.23
C SER A 232 -3.44 -3.72 38.17
N SER A 233 -2.13 -3.90 38.38
CA SER A 233 -1.56 -4.93 39.27
C SER A 233 -1.01 -4.40 40.61
N ARG A 234 -1.45 -3.19 41.02
CA ARG A 234 -1.17 -2.61 42.34
C ARG A 234 -2.43 -2.41 43.18
#